data_1ab765b7b80538ab190c6a4556616732
#
_entry.id   1ab765b7b80538ab190c6a4556616732
#
_cell.length_a   1.000
_cell.length_b   1.000
_cell.length_c   1.000
_cell.angle_alpha   90.00
_cell.angle_beta   90.00
_cell.angle_gamma   90.00
#
_symmetry.space_group_name_H-M   'P 1'
#
loop_
_entity.id
_entity.type
_entity.pdbx_description
1 polymer ?
#
loop_
_entity_poly.entity_id
_entity_poly.type
_entity_poly.pdbx_seq_one_letter_code
_entity_poly.pdbx_strand_id
1 'polypeptide(L)'
;MEKMTINQLPSRTWNRLGVNEATIDWDESATVVLPEESAEKTDMLIASDAAYARKRVTVQAEKGAKKSLFQILRTAGKLHVQTELTAEDGAEIELIQLVAPGENALVYDEVIGHCHGSGRIVLRQVTLGHGDVYAQTGIGLDGENAAFAANIGYLARKNKTLDMNLVVNHWGKKTKCEINASGALNDAAKKIFRGTIDFK
;
A
#
# COMPACT_ATOMS: atom_id res chain seq x y z
N MET A 1 19.65 15.08 0.23
CA MET A 1 18.42 14.54 0.85
C MET A 1 17.28 15.45 0.50
N GLU A 2 16.30 14.96 -0.22
CA GLU A 2 15.16 15.72 -0.72
C GLU A 2 13.91 15.40 0.09
N LYS A 3 12.94 16.33 0.10
CA LYS A 3 11.63 16.09 0.68
C LYS A 3 10.73 15.44 -0.35
N MET A 4 10.29 14.23 -0.10
CA MET A 4 9.35 13.50 -0.95
C MET A 4 7.96 13.60 -0.35
N THR A 5 7.01 14.15 -1.10
CA THR A 5 5.59 14.24 -0.70
C THR A 5 4.88 12.95 -1.08
N ILE A 6 4.21 12.33 -0.13
CA ILE A 6 3.53 11.04 -0.26
C ILE A 6 2.13 11.10 0.37
N ASN A 7 1.33 10.08 0.17
CA ASN A 7 -0.01 9.94 0.78
C ASN A 7 -0.90 11.17 0.56
N GLN A 8 -0.81 11.75 -0.63
CA GLN A 8 -1.52 12.98 -0.99
C GLN A 8 -3.00 12.69 -1.25
N LEU A 9 -3.87 13.48 -0.63
CA LEU A 9 -5.30 13.41 -0.93
C LEU A 9 -5.59 13.92 -2.35
N PRO A 10 -6.48 13.29 -3.12
CA PRO A 10 -6.89 13.77 -4.45
C PRO A 10 -7.48 15.17 -4.42
N SER A 11 -8.13 15.53 -3.32
CA SER A 11 -8.68 16.88 -3.07
C SER A 11 -8.27 17.32 -1.68
N ARG A 12 -7.71 18.52 -1.58
CA ARG A 12 -7.30 19.08 -0.29
C ARG A 12 -8.51 19.38 0.58
N THR A 13 -8.50 18.79 1.77
CA THR A 13 -9.50 19.00 2.83
C THR A 13 -8.77 19.34 4.13
N TRP A 14 -9.46 20.01 5.07
CA TRP A 14 -8.93 20.22 6.41
C TRP A 14 -7.53 20.86 6.47
N ASN A 15 -7.29 21.91 5.68
CA ASN A 15 -5.97 22.55 5.53
C ASN A 15 -5.26 22.91 6.85
N ARG A 16 -6.01 23.14 7.92
CA ARG A 16 -5.45 23.48 9.25
C ARG A 16 -4.92 22.29 10.04
N LEU A 17 -5.29 21.05 9.67
CA LEU A 17 -4.90 19.85 10.40
C LEU A 17 -3.61 19.20 9.87
N GLY A 18 -3.06 19.68 8.75
CA GLY A 18 -1.86 19.10 8.16
C GLY A 18 -2.01 17.64 7.71
N VAL A 19 -3.24 17.22 7.38
CA VAL A 19 -3.57 15.82 7.04
C VAL A 19 -3.71 15.57 5.54
N ASN A 20 -3.45 16.57 4.69
CA ASN A 20 -3.66 16.43 3.24
C ASN A 20 -2.59 15.59 2.55
N GLU A 21 -1.42 15.48 3.15
CA GLU A 21 -0.26 14.78 2.61
C GLU A 21 0.69 14.41 3.75
N ALA A 22 1.64 13.53 3.47
CA ALA A 22 2.78 13.28 4.32
C ALA A 22 4.06 13.65 3.58
N THR A 23 5.13 13.91 4.32
CA THR A 23 6.44 14.21 3.75
C THR A 23 7.48 13.34 4.44
N ILE A 24 8.32 12.68 3.65
CA ILE A 24 9.45 11.90 4.13
C ILE A 24 10.75 12.45 3.54
N ASP A 25 11.85 12.28 4.28
CA ASP A 25 13.19 12.52 3.74
C ASP A 25 13.62 11.32 2.90
N TRP A 26 13.95 11.56 1.65
CA TRP A 26 14.40 10.53 0.71
C TRP A 26 15.66 11.00 -0.03
N ASP A 27 16.57 10.08 -0.30
CA ASP A 27 17.76 10.37 -1.09
C ASP A 27 17.78 9.48 -2.33
N GLU A 28 17.35 10.05 -3.46
CA GLU A 28 17.29 9.32 -4.72
C GLU A 28 18.69 8.89 -5.21
N SER A 29 19.70 9.73 -4.96
CA SER A 29 21.09 9.45 -5.39
C SER A 29 21.73 8.30 -4.62
N ALA A 30 21.27 8.03 -3.40
CA ALA A 30 21.74 6.94 -2.56
C ALA A 30 20.81 5.72 -2.58
N THR A 31 19.75 5.74 -3.40
CA THR A 31 18.76 4.66 -3.45
C THR A 31 19.28 3.45 -4.21
N VAL A 32 19.29 2.30 -3.55
CA VAL A 32 19.57 1.00 -4.16
C VAL A 32 18.27 0.47 -4.78
N VAL A 33 18.29 0.28 -6.10
CA VAL A 33 17.16 -0.33 -6.81
C VAL A 33 17.31 -1.86 -6.74
N LEU A 34 16.37 -2.50 -6.05
CA LEU A 34 16.30 -3.96 -5.98
C LEU A 34 15.74 -4.50 -7.30
N PRO A 35 16.14 -5.71 -7.73
CA PRO A 35 15.64 -6.31 -8.96
C PRO A 35 14.12 -6.31 -9.02
N GLU A 36 13.55 -5.92 -10.16
CA GLU A 36 12.11 -6.00 -10.38
C GLU A 36 11.67 -7.47 -10.40
N GLU A 37 10.46 -7.72 -9.92
CA GLU A 37 9.87 -9.05 -9.97
C GLU A 37 8.48 -8.98 -10.59
N SER A 38 8.24 -9.87 -11.55
CA SER A 38 6.90 -10.20 -12.02
C SER A 38 6.43 -11.44 -11.25
N ALA A 39 5.20 -11.42 -10.72
CA ALA A 39 4.77 -12.45 -9.80
C ALA A 39 4.35 -13.76 -10.49
N GLU A 40 5.32 -14.58 -10.78
CA GLU A 40 5.15 -16.04 -10.78
C GLU A 40 5.37 -16.64 -9.37
N LYS A 41 6.00 -15.87 -8.47
CA LYS A 41 6.23 -16.30 -7.09
C LYS A 41 5.06 -15.89 -6.19
N THR A 42 4.58 -16.86 -5.41
CA THR A 42 3.51 -16.66 -4.42
C THR A 42 4.01 -16.02 -3.13
N ASP A 43 5.30 -16.18 -2.78
CA ASP A 43 5.88 -15.69 -1.54
C ASP A 43 7.13 -14.84 -1.81
N MET A 44 7.17 -13.63 -1.28
CA MET A 44 8.27 -12.68 -1.42
C MET A 44 8.72 -12.13 -0.07
N LEU A 45 10.00 -12.30 0.25
CA LEU A 45 10.65 -11.52 1.27
C LEU A 45 11.35 -10.33 0.60
N ILE A 46 10.83 -9.13 0.82
CA ILE A 46 11.43 -7.87 0.36
C ILE A 46 12.16 -7.25 1.56
N ALA A 47 13.46 -7.46 1.61
CA ALA A 47 14.30 -6.99 2.71
C ALA A 47 15.48 -6.19 2.17
N SER A 48 15.89 -5.16 2.92
CA SER A 48 17.08 -4.38 2.61
C SER A 48 17.67 -3.77 3.88
N ASP A 49 18.99 -3.81 3.99
CA ASP A 49 19.76 -3.10 5.03
C ASP A 49 20.38 -1.81 4.49
N ALA A 50 20.13 -1.46 3.22
CA ALA A 50 20.57 -0.20 2.64
C ALA A 50 19.88 1.00 3.33
N ALA A 51 20.57 2.14 3.37
CA ALA A 51 19.99 3.37 3.90
C ALA A 51 18.70 3.78 3.15
N TYR A 52 18.70 3.55 1.84
CA TYR A 52 17.54 3.75 0.95
C TYR A 52 17.47 2.59 -0.05
N ALA A 53 16.33 1.97 -0.17
CA ALA A 53 16.07 0.93 -1.15
C ALA A 53 14.70 1.11 -1.81
N ARG A 54 14.60 0.73 -3.08
CA ARG A 54 13.34 0.71 -3.83
C ARG A 54 13.13 -0.65 -4.48
N LYS A 55 11.89 -1.15 -4.42
CA LYS A 55 11.46 -2.40 -5.07
C LYS A 55 10.18 -2.15 -5.86
N ARG A 56 10.11 -2.68 -7.08
CA ARG A 56 8.87 -2.75 -7.85
C ARG A 56 8.47 -4.19 -8.06
N VAL A 57 7.18 -4.46 -7.90
CA VAL A 57 6.56 -5.77 -8.11
C VAL A 57 5.32 -5.57 -8.99
N THR A 58 5.19 -6.37 -10.04
CA THR A 58 4.03 -6.33 -10.95
C THR A 58 3.32 -7.67 -10.92
N VAL A 59 2.00 -7.66 -10.73
CA VAL A 59 1.15 -8.83 -10.72
C VAL A 59 -0.01 -8.63 -11.68
N GLN A 60 -0.12 -9.51 -12.66
CA GLN A 60 -1.27 -9.53 -13.57
C GLN A 60 -1.98 -10.88 -13.44
N ALA A 61 -3.30 -10.86 -13.23
CA ALA A 61 -4.15 -12.03 -13.30
C ALA A 61 -5.01 -11.95 -14.55
N GLU A 62 -4.77 -12.91 -15.45
CA GLU A 62 -5.51 -13.05 -16.70
C GLU A 62 -6.99 -13.38 -16.43
N LYS A 63 -7.83 -13.20 -17.45
CA LYS A 63 -9.27 -13.44 -17.38
C LYS A 63 -9.62 -14.74 -16.65
N GLY A 64 -10.42 -14.63 -15.59
CA GLY A 64 -10.88 -15.73 -14.77
C GLY A 64 -9.81 -16.40 -13.88
N ALA A 65 -8.58 -15.91 -13.91
CA ALA A 65 -7.48 -16.46 -13.10
C ALA A 65 -7.56 -15.99 -11.64
N LYS A 66 -7.01 -16.82 -10.74
CA LYS A 66 -6.81 -16.44 -9.34
C LYS A 66 -5.34 -16.47 -8.99
N LYS A 67 -4.85 -15.39 -8.39
CA LYS A 67 -3.48 -15.27 -7.90
C LYS A 67 -3.47 -14.82 -6.46
N SER A 68 -2.58 -15.41 -5.66
CA SER A 68 -2.31 -14.97 -4.29
C SER A 68 -0.82 -14.66 -4.17
N LEU A 69 -0.50 -13.51 -3.59
CA LEU A 69 0.86 -13.07 -3.34
C LEU A 69 1.02 -12.72 -1.87
N PHE A 70 2.00 -13.33 -1.21
CA PHE A 70 2.40 -13.00 0.14
C PHE A 70 3.71 -12.21 0.12
N GLN A 71 3.71 -11.03 0.72
CA GLN A 71 4.89 -10.16 0.83
C GLN A 71 5.23 -9.90 2.29
N ILE A 72 6.50 -10.04 2.64
CA ILE A 72 7.05 -9.57 3.91
C ILE A 72 7.97 -8.40 3.61
N LEU A 73 7.65 -7.21 4.11
CA LEU A 73 8.42 -5.98 3.92
C LEU A 73 9.23 -5.68 5.18
N ARG A 74 10.57 -5.78 5.09
CA ARG A 74 11.49 -5.54 6.20
C ARG A 74 12.65 -4.66 5.78
N THR A 75 13.05 -3.75 6.66
CA THR A 75 14.25 -2.93 6.44
C THR A 75 14.84 -2.45 7.76
N ALA A 76 16.15 -2.20 7.77
CA ALA A 76 16.83 -1.45 8.81
C ALA A 76 16.99 0.04 8.45
N GLY A 77 16.83 0.40 7.17
CA GLY A 77 16.88 1.75 6.64
C GLY A 77 15.51 2.24 6.17
N LYS A 78 15.46 2.79 4.96
CA LYS A 78 14.22 3.24 4.30
C LYS A 78 13.95 2.39 3.07
N LEU A 79 12.78 1.81 3.00
CA LEU A 79 12.35 0.93 1.92
C LEU A 79 11.07 1.48 1.28
N HIS A 80 11.12 1.74 -0.02
CA HIS A 80 9.94 2.02 -0.84
C HIS A 80 9.61 0.77 -1.68
N VAL A 81 8.43 0.23 -1.47
CA VAL A 81 7.90 -0.88 -2.28
C VAL A 81 6.71 -0.39 -3.07
N GLN A 82 6.74 -0.58 -4.38
CA GLN A 82 5.63 -0.31 -5.27
C GLN A 82 5.11 -1.64 -5.82
N THR A 83 3.86 -1.99 -5.51
CA THR A 83 3.21 -3.21 -5.99
C THR A 83 2.06 -2.82 -6.93
N GLU A 84 2.17 -3.21 -8.20
CA GLU A 84 1.17 -2.96 -9.23
C GLU A 84 0.36 -4.23 -9.50
N LEU A 85 -0.96 -4.11 -9.45
CA LEU A 85 -1.90 -5.22 -9.56
C LEU A 85 -2.88 -4.97 -10.71
N THR A 86 -3.01 -5.93 -11.62
CA THR A 86 -4.02 -5.88 -12.68
C THR A 86 -4.87 -7.14 -12.66
N ALA A 87 -6.14 -7.02 -12.30
CA ALA A 87 -7.11 -8.10 -12.32
C ALA A 87 -8.02 -7.94 -13.54
N GLU A 88 -7.88 -8.85 -14.51
CA GLU A 88 -8.71 -8.89 -15.71
C GLU A 88 -10.14 -9.41 -15.41
N ASP A 89 -11.03 -9.39 -16.40
CA ASP A 89 -12.42 -9.80 -16.24
C ASP A 89 -12.58 -11.17 -15.59
N GLY A 90 -13.30 -11.23 -14.47
CA GLY A 90 -13.50 -12.44 -13.66
C GLY A 90 -12.26 -12.90 -12.88
N ALA A 91 -11.13 -12.18 -12.96
CA ALA A 91 -9.94 -12.54 -12.22
C ALA A 91 -9.99 -12.07 -10.76
N GLU A 92 -9.22 -12.74 -9.91
CA GLU A 92 -9.04 -12.35 -8.51
C GLU A 92 -7.54 -12.32 -8.14
N ILE A 93 -7.11 -11.21 -7.55
CA ILE A 93 -5.77 -11.10 -6.93
C ILE A 93 -5.95 -10.89 -5.44
N GLU A 94 -5.33 -11.75 -4.63
CA GLU A 94 -5.20 -11.57 -3.19
C GLU A 94 -3.76 -11.19 -2.86
N LEU A 95 -3.56 -9.96 -2.36
CA LEU A 95 -2.28 -9.49 -1.84
C LEU A 95 -2.31 -9.56 -0.32
N ILE A 96 -1.41 -10.34 0.25
CA ILE A 96 -1.23 -10.46 1.69
C ILE A 96 0.11 -9.85 2.05
N GLN A 97 0.13 -8.84 2.92
CA GLN A 97 1.35 -8.13 3.30
C GLN A 97 1.57 -8.17 4.81
N LEU A 98 2.79 -8.48 5.21
CA LEU A 98 3.32 -8.23 6.55
C LEU A 98 4.36 -7.09 6.45
N VAL A 99 4.03 -5.92 7.01
CA VAL A 99 4.90 -4.75 7.03
C VAL A 99 5.55 -4.64 8.40
N ALA A 100 6.86 -4.90 8.48
CA ALA A 100 7.59 -5.04 9.73
C ALA A 100 8.95 -4.32 9.70
N PRO A 101 8.98 -2.96 9.60
CA PRO A 101 10.23 -2.21 9.67
C PRO A 101 10.92 -2.39 11.03
N GLY A 102 12.24 -2.38 11.00
CA GLY A 102 13.08 -2.37 12.19
C GLY A 102 12.99 -1.07 12.99
N GLU A 103 13.68 -0.99 14.10
CA GLU A 103 13.75 0.23 14.91
C GLU A 103 14.41 1.37 14.11
N ASN A 104 13.81 2.56 14.10
CA ASN A 104 14.26 3.73 13.35
C ASN A 104 14.23 3.56 11.80
N ALA A 105 13.68 2.48 11.30
CA ALA A 105 13.46 2.26 9.89
C ALA A 105 12.15 2.89 9.41
N LEU A 106 12.01 3.00 8.09
CA LEU A 106 10.80 3.50 7.44
C LEU A 106 10.45 2.58 6.27
N VAL A 107 9.19 2.19 6.19
CA VAL A 107 8.62 1.57 4.99
C VAL A 107 7.61 2.53 4.37
N TYR A 108 7.78 2.84 3.08
CA TYR A 108 6.76 3.41 2.23
C TYR A 108 6.25 2.29 1.29
N ASP A 109 5.02 1.85 1.54
CA ASP A 109 4.36 0.79 0.79
C ASP A 109 3.29 1.41 -0.11
N GLU A 110 3.44 1.23 -1.40
CA GLU A 110 2.55 1.76 -2.43
C GLU A 110 1.92 0.61 -3.21
N VAL A 111 0.60 0.49 -3.12
CA VAL A 111 -0.18 -0.49 -3.87
C VAL A 111 -1.05 0.24 -4.89
N ILE A 112 -0.87 -0.06 -6.16
CA ILE A 112 -1.65 0.47 -7.28
C ILE A 112 -2.39 -0.70 -7.92
N GLY A 113 -3.71 -0.61 -8.06
CA GLY A 113 -4.52 -1.70 -8.58
C GLY A 113 -5.55 -1.27 -9.61
N HIS A 114 -5.76 -2.11 -10.61
CA HIS A 114 -6.79 -1.96 -11.63
C HIS A 114 -7.63 -3.23 -11.73
N CYS A 115 -8.96 -3.06 -11.70
CA CYS A 115 -9.93 -4.15 -11.84
C CYS A 115 -10.74 -3.93 -13.12
N HIS A 116 -10.48 -4.73 -14.14
CA HIS A 116 -11.19 -4.70 -15.40
C HIS A 116 -12.35 -5.70 -15.41
N GLY A 117 -13.43 -5.40 -16.15
CA GLY A 117 -14.64 -6.24 -16.15
C GLY A 117 -15.16 -6.49 -14.74
N SER A 118 -15.32 -7.73 -14.34
CA SER A 118 -15.68 -8.17 -12.98
C SER A 118 -14.47 -8.58 -12.14
N GLY A 119 -13.29 -8.03 -12.46
CA GLY A 119 -12.06 -8.28 -11.73
C GLY A 119 -12.12 -7.85 -10.27
N ARG A 120 -11.39 -8.54 -9.42
CA ARG A 120 -11.37 -8.31 -7.97
C ARG A 120 -9.96 -8.27 -7.41
N ILE A 121 -9.71 -7.30 -6.53
CA ILE A 121 -8.50 -7.24 -5.71
C ILE A 121 -8.87 -7.31 -4.24
N VAL A 122 -8.17 -8.15 -3.48
CA VAL A 122 -8.29 -8.26 -2.02
C VAL A 122 -6.92 -7.94 -1.41
N LEU A 123 -6.85 -6.90 -0.60
CA LEU A 123 -5.67 -6.54 0.19
C LEU A 123 -5.86 -7.00 1.64
N ARG A 124 -4.93 -7.82 2.14
CA ARG A 124 -4.81 -8.14 3.57
C ARG A 124 -3.46 -7.65 4.06
N GLN A 125 -3.46 -6.62 4.87
CA GLN A 125 -2.22 -6.02 5.35
C GLN A 125 -2.14 -6.06 6.87
N VAL A 126 -0.99 -6.47 7.39
CA VAL A 126 -0.71 -6.42 8.82
C VAL A 126 0.58 -5.62 9.04
N THR A 127 0.49 -4.58 9.86
CA THR A 127 1.63 -3.74 10.25
C THR A 127 2.00 -4.01 11.71
N LEU A 128 3.18 -4.58 11.94
CA LEU A 128 3.69 -4.99 13.28
C LEU A 128 5.08 -4.43 13.60
N GLY A 129 5.60 -3.50 12.81
CA GLY A 129 6.97 -3.02 12.94
C GLY A 129 7.25 -2.10 14.12
N HIS A 130 8.53 -1.82 14.32
CA HIS A 130 9.05 -0.84 15.29
C HIS A 130 9.50 0.47 14.62
N GLY A 131 9.29 0.63 13.33
CA GLY A 131 9.60 1.80 12.51
C GLY A 131 8.37 2.57 12.07
N ASP A 132 8.60 3.60 11.26
CA ASP A 132 7.53 4.38 10.65
C ASP A 132 7.00 3.66 9.40
N VAL A 133 5.68 3.69 9.21
CA VAL A 133 5.03 3.09 8.04
C VAL A 133 4.13 4.12 7.38
N TYR A 134 4.33 4.30 6.09
CA TYR A 134 3.48 5.07 5.20
C TYR A 134 2.93 4.11 4.15
N ALA A 135 1.61 4.00 4.07
CA ALA A 135 0.94 3.11 3.13
C ALA A 135 0.02 3.91 2.21
N GLN A 136 0.24 3.79 0.92
CA GLN A 136 -0.59 4.37 -0.13
C GLN A 136 -1.28 3.24 -0.90
N THR A 137 -2.60 3.24 -0.98
CA THR A 137 -3.35 2.30 -1.81
C THR A 137 -4.23 3.08 -2.78
N GLY A 138 -4.00 2.91 -4.07
CA GLY A 138 -4.78 3.50 -5.15
C GLY A 138 -5.42 2.42 -6.01
N ILE A 139 -6.76 2.36 -6.06
CA ILE A 139 -7.48 1.32 -6.80
C ILE A 139 -8.44 1.95 -7.82
N GLY A 140 -8.34 1.52 -9.07
CA GLY A 140 -9.31 1.78 -10.12
C GLY A 140 -10.27 0.60 -10.27
N LEU A 141 -11.58 0.83 -10.07
CA LEU A 141 -12.65 -0.12 -10.38
C LEU A 141 -13.21 0.23 -11.75
N ASP A 142 -12.48 -0.20 -12.80
CA ASP A 142 -12.65 0.29 -14.16
C ASP A 142 -13.77 -0.45 -14.91
N GLY A 143 -14.08 -1.68 -14.50
CA GLY A 143 -15.07 -2.54 -15.16
C GLY A 143 -16.40 -2.63 -14.44
N GLU A 144 -17.43 -3.14 -15.16
CA GLU A 144 -18.73 -3.45 -14.55
C GLU A 144 -18.61 -4.62 -13.57
N ASN A 145 -19.14 -4.46 -12.35
CA ASN A 145 -19.06 -5.39 -11.22
C ASN A 145 -17.65 -5.55 -10.63
N ALA A 146 -16.68 -4.71 -11.00
CA ALA A 146 -15.35 -4.72 -10.38
C ALA A 146 -15.44 -4.52 -8.86
N ALA A 147 -14.53 -5.15 -8.11
CA ALA A 147 -14.60 -5.11 -6.65
C ALA A 147 -13.21 -4.98 -5.99
N PHE A 148 -13.18 -4.24 -4.89
CA PHE A 148 -12.02 -4.14 -4.00
C PHE A 148 -12.42 -4.40 -2.56
N ALA A 149 -11.58 -5.14 -1.84
CA ALA A 149 -11.71 -5.30 -0.40
C ALA A 149 -10.35 -5.12 0.27
N ALA A 150 -10.29 -4.34 1.35
CA ALA A 150 -9.12 -4.19 2.20
C ALA A 150 -9.42 -4.58 3.64
N ASN A 151 -8.58 -5.43 4.22
CA ASN A 151 -8.58 -5.80 5.63
C ASN A 151 -7.22 -5.47 6.22
N ILE A 152 -7.15 -4.45 7.05
CA ILE A 152 -5.90 -3.89 7.57
C ILE A 152 -5.85 -4.03 9.08
N GLY A 153 -4.87 -4.79 9.56
CA GLY A 153 -4.53 -4.91 10.97
C GLY A 153 -3.28 -4.11 11.31
N TYR A 154 -3.21 -3.45 12.47
CA TYR A 154 -2.02 -2.71 12.85
C TYR A 154 -1.77 -2.68 14.35
N LEU A 155 -0.48 -2.61 14.69
CA LEU A 155 -0.01 -2.32 16.03
C LEU A 155 1.18 -1.34 15.92
N ALA A 156 0.98 -0.08 16.29
CA ALA A 156 2.02 0.92 16.36
C ALA A 156 2.39 1.24 17.81
N ARG A 157 3.67 1.45 18.07
CA ARG A 157 4.23 1.62 19.42
C ARG A 157 5.24 2.75 19.48
N LYS A 158 5.64 3.11 20.70
CA LYS A 158 6.62 4.17 20.97
C LYS A 158 6.14 5.51 20.39
N ASN A 159 6.96 6.20 19.64
CA ASN A 159 6.66 7.48 18.99
C ASN A 159 6.52 7.33 17.46
N LYS A 160 6.18 6.12 16.99
CA LYS A 160 6.17 5.83 15.56
C LYS A 160 4.89 6.28 14.88
N THR A 161 5.02 6.54 13.59
CA THR A 161 3.93 7.00 12.72
C THR A 161 3.44 5.87 11.86
N LEU A 162 2.13 5.69 11.83
CA LEU A 162 1.42 4.89 10.86
C LEU A 162 0.51 5.82 10.06
N ASP A 163 0.87 6.08 8.82
CA ASP A 163 0.13 6.95 7.91
C ASP A 163 -0.42 6.14 6.74
N MET A 164 -1.73 6.04 6.64
CA MET A 164 -2.41 5.25 5.61
C MET A 164 -3.32 6.15 4.76
N ASN A 165 -3.22 6.03 3.45
CA ASN A 165 -4.08 6.70 2.49
C ASN A 165 -4.64 5.68 1.48
N LEU A 166 -5.96 5.52 1.46
CA LEU A 166 -6.64 4.65 0.53
C LEU A 166 -7.53 5.48 -0.38
N VAL A 167 -7.32 5.33 -1.68
CA VAL A 167 -8.10 6.02 -2.72
C VAL A 167 -8.71 4.97 -3.64
N VAL A 168 -10.04 4.93 -3.73
CA VAL A 168 -10.75 4.00 -4.62
C VAL A 168 -11.62 4.80 -5.58
N ASN A 169 -11.34 4.65 -6.87
CA ASN A 169 -12.09 5.29 -7.94
C ASN A 169 -13.06 4.30 -8.58
N HIS A 170 -14.35 4.61 -8.54
CA HIS A 170 -15.42 3.82 -9.13
C HIS A 170 -15.75 4.36 -10.53
N TRP A 171 -15.14 3.78 -11.58
CA TRP A 171 -15.39 4.14 -12.97
C TRP A 171 -16.47 3.26 -13.61
N GLY A 172 -16.50 1.98 -13.22
CA GLY A 172 -17.46 1.01 -13.73
C GLY A 172 -18.81 1.07 -13.01
N LYS A 173 -19.83 0.44 -13.62
CA LYS A 173 -21.16 0.27 -13.02
C LYS A 173 -21.16 -0.88 -12.01
N LYS A 174 -22.01 -0.79 -10.97
CA LYS A 174 -22.20 -1.86 -9.96
C LYS A 174 -20.93 -2.28 -9.24
N THR A 175 -19.95 -1.41 -9.17
CA THR A 175 -18.68 -1.67 -8.49
C THR A 175 -18.86 -1.68 -6.97
N LYS A 176 -18.01 -2.43 -6.27
CA LYS A 176 -18.08 -2.59 -4.81
C LYS A 176 -16.73 -2.31 -4.17
N CYS A 177 -16.76 -1.60 -3.04
CA CYS A 177 -15.57 -1.36 -2.22
C CYS A 177 -15.89 -1.61 -0.75
N GLU A 178 -15.02 -2.35 -0.06
CA GLU A 178 -15.10 -2.58 1.38
C GLU A 178 -13.72 -2.37 2.00
N ILE A 179 -13.64 -1.50 3.01
CA ILE A 179 -12.38 -1.19 3.71
C ILE A 179 -12.60 -1.35 5.22
N ASN A 180 -11.88 -2.30 5.80
CA ASN A 180 -11.87 -2.57 7.23
C ASN A 180 -10.45 -2.33 7.76
N ALA A 181 -10.30 -1.42 8.74
CA ALA A 181 -9.03 -1.15 9.38
C ALA A 181 -9.17 -1.15 10.89
N SER A 182 -8.48 -2.05 11.57
CA SER A 182 -8.53 -2.20 13.02
C SER A 182 -7.16 -2.45 13.62
N GLY A 183 -6.93 -2.01 14.85
CA GLY A 183 -5.67 -2.24 15.52
C GLY A 183 -5.52 -1.43 16.79
N ALA A 184 -4.31 -1.39 17.31
CA ALA A 184 -3.98 -0.69 18.53
C ALA A 184 -2.80 0.29 18.35
N LEU A 185 -2.86 1.37 19.11
CA LEU A 185 -1.76 2.31 19.31
C LEU A 185 -1.31 2.20 20.76
N ASN A 186 -0.02 2.16 21.01
CA ASN A 186 0.56 2.17 22.34
C ASN A 186 1.57 3.31 22.47
N ASP A 187 1.81 3.75 23.69
CA ASP A 187 2.73 4.84 24.02
C ASP A 187 2.32 6.17 23.33
N ALA A 188 3.24 6.79 22.62
CA ALA A 188 3.05 8.03 21.88
C ALA A 188 2.90 7.81 20.35
N ALA A 189 2.55 6.59 19.93
CA ALA A 189 2.37 6.28 18.53
C ALA A 189 1.24 7.10 17.91
N LYS A 190 1.42 7.46 16.65
CA LYS A 190 0.46 8.28 15.89
C LYS A 190 -0.08 7.49 14.72
N LYS A 191 -1.38 7.62 14.46
CA LYS A 191 -2.02 7.09 13.26
C LYS A 191 -2.73 8.21 12.52
N ILE A 192 -2.52 8.26 11.21
CA ILE A 192 -3.31 9.05 10.28
C ILE A 192 -3.94 8.05 9.31
N PHE A 193 -5.26 8.12 9.15
CA PHE A 193 -5.98 7.31 8.19
C PHE A 193 -6.80 8.22 7.28
N ARG A 194 -6.57 8.12 5.99
CA ARG A 194 -7.30 8.82 4.94
C ARG A 194 -7.99 7.80 4.07
N GLY A 195 -9.25 8.01 3.79
CA GLY A 195 -10.03 7.18 2.87
C GLY A 195 -10.79 8.09 1.90
N THR A 196 -10.59 7.89 0.62
CA THR A 196 -11.33 8.56 -0.45
C THR A 196 -12.01 7.51 -1.30
N ILE A 197 -13.32 7.58 -1.42
CA ILE A 197 -14.10 6.79 -2.35
C ILE A 197 -14.74 7.77 -3.32
N ASP A 198 -14.36 7.69 -4.59
CA ASP A 198 -14.76 8.63 -5.63
C ASP A 198 -15.56 7.91 -6.72
N PHE A 199 -16.76 8.39 -6.97
CA PHE A 199 -17.65 7.89 -8.02
C PHE A 199 -17.56 8.80 -9.23
N LYS A 200 -17.15 8.26 -10.36
CA LYS A 200 -16.91 8.97 -11.63
C LYS A 200 -18.09 8.83 -12.58
#